data_12d316ca2601ba7ac5de089f7a17e713
#
_entry.id   12d316ca2601ba7ac5de089f7a17e713
#
_cell.length_a   1.000
_cell.length_b   1.000
_cell.length_c   1.000
_cell.angle_alpha   90.00
_cell.angle_beta   90.00
_cell.angle_gamma   90.00
#
_symmetry.space_group_name_H-M   'P 1'
#
loop_
_entity.id
_entity.type
_entity.pdbx_description
1 polymer ?
#
loop_
_entity_poly.entity_id
_entity_poly.type
_entity_poly.pdbx_seq_one_letter_code
_entity_poly.pdbx_strand_id
1 'polypeptide(L)' 'MTAAHRTLPFGTCLRVTNLDNGRTVEVRVNDRGPFVDDRILDVSEAAATALGMRGRGVARVRLQRC' A
#
# COMPACT_ATOMS: atom_id res chain seq x y z
N MET A 1 3.39 -9.41 3.29
CA MET A 1 2.82 -8.58 2.22
C MET A 1 3.80 -7.49 1.84
N THR A 2 3.81 -7.08 0.60
CA THR A 2 4.81 -6.15 0.07
C THR A 2 4.17 -4.98 -0.65
N ALA A 3 4.96 -3.93 -0.86
CA ALA A 3 4.51 -2.74 -1.56
C ALA A 3 5.68 -2.03 -2.24
N ALA A 4 5.33 -1.21 -3.22
CA ALA A 4 6.26 -0.29 -3.87
C ALA A 4 5.99 1.13 -3.36
N HIS A 5 7.05 1.85 -3.05
CA HIS A 5 7.01 3.25 -2.63
C HIS A 5 8.16 4.01 -3.31
N ARG A 6 7.93 5.28 -3.62
CA ARG A 6 8.90 6.05 -4.42
C ARG A 6 10.22 6.30 -3.71
N THR A 7 10.19 6.54 -2.40
CA THR A 7 11.36 7.04 -1.67
C THR A 7 11.69 6.31 -0.38
N LEU A 8 10.74 5.64 0.26
CA LEU A 8 11.01 4.98 1.53
C LEU A 8 12.04 3.85 1.35
N PRO A 9 12.96 3.69 2.31
CA PRO A 9 13.96 2.63 2.23
C PRO A 9 13.32 1.24 2.12
N PHE A 10 13.96 0.35 1.38
CA PHE A 10 13.55 -1.05 1.32
C PHE A 10 13.60 -1.67 2.71
N GLY A 11 12.59 -2.46 3.03
CA GLY A 11 12.42 -3.04 4.35
C GLY A 11 11.56 -2.21 5.29
N THR A 12 11.20 -0.99 4.92
CA THR A 12 10.32 -0.15 5.74
C THR A 12 8.97 -0.85 5.92
N CYS A 13 8.55 -0.97 7.17
CA CYS A 13 7.23 -1.50 7.52
C CYS A 13 6.21 -0.37 7.53
N LEU A 14 5.12 -0.56 6.81
CA LEU A 14 4.02 0.40 6.76
C LEU A 14 2.72 -0.27 7.17
N ARG A 15 1.95 0.43 7.98
CA ARG A 15 0.56 0.07 8.24
C ARG A 15 -0.32 0.86 7.28
N VAL A 16 -1.04 0.14 6.43
CA VAL A 16 -1.89 0.71 5.40
C VAL A 16 -3.34 0.49 5.79
N THR A 17 -4.08 1.58 5.93
CA THR A 17 -5.51 1.54 6.25
C THR A 17 -6.31 2.00 5.05
N ASN A 18 -7.23 1.15 4.59
CA ASN A 18 -8.19 1.52 3.55
C ASN A 18 -9.28 2.39 4.20
N LEU A 19 -9.34 3.65 3.80
CA LEU A 19 -10.27 4.61 4.40
C LEU A 19 -11.73 4.35 4.04
N ASP A 20 -11.99 3.58 3.00
CA ASP A 20 -13.35 3.28 2.57
C ASP A 20 -14.02 2.20 3.42
N ASN A 21 -13.25 1.25 3.96
CA ASN A 21 -13.81 0.13 4.72
C ASN A 21 -13.13 -0.09 6.08
N GLY A 22 -12.11 0.68 6.43
CA GLY A 22 -11.41 0.59 7.70
C GLY A 22 -10.45 -0.59 7.84
N ARG A 23 -10.27 -1.40 6.80
CA ARG A 23 -9.34 -2.54 6.85
C ARG A 23 -7.90 -2.04 6.87
N THR A 24 -7.07 -2.72 7.66
CA THR A 24 -5.66 -2.37 7.82
C THR A 24 -4.77 -3.59 7.60
N VAL A 25 -3.66 -3.41 6.90
CA VAL A 25 -2.64 -4.44 6.72
C VAL A 25 -1.26 -3.84 6.93
N GLU A 26 -0.29 -4.68 7.27
CA GLU A 26 1.12 -4.30 7.29
C GLU A 26 1.81 -4.81 6.04
N VAL A 27 2.60 -3.93 5.42
CA VAL A 27 3.36 -4.25 4.21
C VAL A 27 4.81 -3.84 4.40
N ARG A 28 5.70 -4.46 3.62
CA ARG A 28 7.12 -4.06 3.55
C ARG A 28 7.42 -3.48 2.19
N VAL A 29 8.08 -2.36 2.18
CA VAL A 29 8.55 -1.73 0.94
C VAL A 29 9.69 -2.57 0.38
N ASN A 30 9.53 -3.07 -0.84
CA ASN A 30 10.55 -3.87 -1.51
C ASN A 30 10.75 -3.49 -2.98
N ASP A 31 10.12 -2.40 -3.43
CA ASP A 31 10.23 -1.95 -4.81
C ASP A 31 10.02 -0.45 -4.90
N ARG A 32 10.33 0.13 -6.06
CA ARG A 32 10.15 1.55 -6.37
C ARG A 32 8.94 1.77 -7.26
N GLY A 33 8.23 2.83 -7.01
CA GLY A 33 7.00 3.22 -7.66
C GLY A 33 5.92 3.53 -6.64
N PRO A 34 4.70 3.80 -7.08
CA PRO A 34 4.27 3.98 -8.46
C PRO A 34 4.80 5.29 -9.06
N PHE A 35 4.88 5.34 -10.38
CA PHE A 35 5.34 6.53 -11.09
C PHE A 35 4.18 7.24 -11.81
N VAL A 36 2.98 7.10 -11.24
CA VAL A 36 1.77 7.78 -11.67
C VAL A 36 1.47 8.89 -10.65
N ASP A 37 1.20 10.09 -11.11
CA ASP A 37 1.21 11.31 -10.30
C ASP A 37 0.29 11.28 -9.07
N ASP A 38 -0.88 10.65 -9.18
CA ASP A 38 -1.88 10.62 -8.12
C ASP A 38 -1.82 9.35 -7.25
N ARG A 39 -0.76 8.55 -7.38
CA ARG A 39 -0.57 7.32 -6.59
C ARG A 39 0.71 7.43 -5.78
N ILE A 40 0.64 7.02 -4.52
CA ILE A 40 1.78 7.09 -3.60
C ILE A 40 2.29 5.71 -3.18
N LEU A 41 1.49 4.67 -3.36
CA LEU A 41 1.84 3.32 -2.93
C LEU A 41 1.18 2.30 -3.84
N ASP A 42 1.94 1.30 -4.26
CA ASP A 42 1.41 0.10 -4.92
C ASP A 42 1.60 -1.09 -3.98
N VAL A 43 0.53 -1.79 -3.68
CA VAL A 43 0.56 -2.95 -2.78
C VAL A 43 0.50 -4.24 -3.58
N SER A 44 1.06 -5.32 -3.00
CA SER A 44 0.96 -6.65 -3.58
C SER A 44 -0.50 -7.08 -3.72
N GLU A 45 -0.75 -8.07 -4.58
CA GLU A 45 -2.10 -8.59 -4.76
C GLU A 45 -2.67 -9.14 -3.45
N ALA A 46 -1.86 -9.81 -2.66
CA ALA A 46 -2.27 -10.32 -1.36
C ALA A 46 -2.70 -9.18 -0.42
N ALA A 47 -1.94 -8.09 -0.38
CA ALA A 47 -2.27 -6.92 0.44
C ALA A 47 -3.54 -6.24 -0.07
N ALA A 48 -3.69 -6.09 -1.38
CA ALA A 48 -4.89 -5.51 -1.97
C ALA A 48 -6.14 -6.33 -1.62
N THR A 49 -6.04 -7.64 -1.68
CA THR A 49 -7.13 -8.54 -1.30
C THR A 49 -7.49 -8.35 0.17
N ALA A 50 -6.49 -8.32 1.06
CA ALA A 50 -6.72 -8.15 2.49
C ALA A 50 -7.32 -6.78 2.82
N LEU A 51 -7.00 -5.75 2.04
CA LEU A 51 -7.57 -4.41 2.18
C LEU A 51 -8.97 -4.29 1.58
N GLY A 52 -9.44 -5.30 0.88
CA GLY A 52 -10.75 -5.25 0.22
C GLY A 52 -10.81 -4.35 -1.00
N MET A 53 -9.66 -4.10 -1.64
CA MET A 53 -9.58 -3.21 -2.80
C MET A 53 -9.34 -3.95 -4.12
N ARG A 54 -9.35 -5.27 -4.11
CA ARG A 54 -9.14 -6.07 -5.30
C ARG A 54 -10.21 -5.74 -6.35
N GLY A 55 -9.78 -5.45 -7.58
CA GLY A 55 -10.66 -5.07 -8.67
C GLY A 55 -10.98 -3.58 -8.75
N ARG A 56 -10.55 -2.79 -7.77
CA ARG A 56 -10.79 -1.33 -7.77
C ARG A 56 -9.64 -0.54 -8.37
N GLY A 57 -8.44 -1.10 -8.43
CA GLY A 57 -7.26 -0.45 -8.97
C GLY A 57 -6.68 0.65 -8.08
N VAL A 58 -7.50 1.53 -7.54
CA VAL A 58 -7.08 2.65 -6.68
C VAL A 58 -8.00 2.75 -5.48
N ALA A 59 -7.43 3.02 -4.30
CA ALA A 59 -8.19 3.27 -3.09
C ALA A 59 -7.54 4.38 -2.28
N ARG A 60 -8.32 5.04 -1.45
CA ARG A 60 -7.82 6.05 -0.50
C ARG A 60 -7.30 5.32 0.72
N VAL A 61 -6.05 5.58 1.06
CA VAL A 61 -5.41 4.89 2.19
C VAL A 61 -4.69 5.89 3.09
N ARG A 62 -4.53 5.48 4.35
CA ARG A 62 -3.67 6.15 5.31
C ARG A 62 -2.44 5.29 5.53
N LEU A 63 -1.26 5.91 5.51
CA LEU A 63 0.01 5.24 5.74
C LEU A 63 0.58 5.65 7.09
N GLN A 64 1.02 4.68 7.87
CA GLN A 64 1.74 4.89 9.13
C GLN A 64 2.91 3.93 9.18
N ARG A 65 4.04 4.36 9.74
CA ARG A 65 5.15 3.43 9.98
C ARG A 65 4.79 2.50 11.14
N CYS A 66 5.16 1.25 10.99
CA CYS A 66 4.96 0.27 12.07
C CYS A 66 5.78 0.59 13.31
#